data_7a41d55d5d1841fc9440076b33d640ae
#
_entry.id   7a41d55d5d1841fc9440076b33d640ae
#
_cell.length_a   1.000
_cell.length_b   1.000
_cell.length_c   1.000
_cell.angle_alpha   90.00
_cell.angle_beta   90.00
_cell.angle_gamma   90.00
#
_symmetry.space_group_name_H-M   'P 1'
#
loop_
_entity.id
_entity.type
_entity.pdbx_description
1 polymer ?
#
loop_
_entity_poly.entity_id
_entity_poly.type
_entity_poly.pdbx_seq_one_letter_code
_entity_poly.pdbx_strand_id
1 'polypeptide(L)'
;MKILMLGWELPPHNSGGLGVACLNLSKSLAKMGADIDFVVPYEAEHNIDYMRVLAATHIDPLFRYGGGSAYESEHIEVKRFQEITTHKLYSIRDIQKDYCRFVDRYLMEYKPDVVHAHDWLTYEAGILAKKNYGIPLVAHVHATEYDRGGETGGNPAIHQIEREGLLWADKIIAVSNTTKDIIVKKYDIPADKIDVAYNGFTVPENDDYHFDGSSYQYLENLKKRGYTVVSTVGRFTLQKG
;
A
#
# COMPACT_ATOMS: atom_id res chain seq x y z
N MET A 1 13.24 -2.22 -18.35
CA MET A 1 12.75 -3.27 -17.42
C MET A 1 11.27 -3.05 -17.23
N LYS A 2 10.47 -4.10 -17.44
CA LYS A 2 9.01 -4.07 -17.25
C LYS A 2 8.66 -4.55 -15.84
N ILE A 3 7.95 -3.73 -15.08
CA ILE A 3 7.58 -4.02 -13.69
C ILE A 3 6.07 -4.11 -13.59
N LEU A 4 5.55 -5.21 -13.07
CA LEU A 4 4.18 -5.30 -12.61
C LEU A 4 4.17 -4.95 -11.11
N MET A 5 3.73 -3.74 -10.79
CA MET A 5 3.56 -3.30 -9.40
C MET A 5 2.16 -3.65 -8.91
N LEU A 6 2.10 -4.39 -7.82
CA LEU A 6 0.85 -4.79 -7.18
C LEU A 6 0.62 -3.90 -5.97
N GLY A 7 -0.31 -2.96 -6.07
CA GLY A 7 -0.66 -2.01 -5.03
C GLY A 7 -2.11 -2.15 -4.56
N TRP A 8 -2.44 -1.43 -3.51
CA TRP A 8 -3.78 -1.41 -2.93
C TRP A 8 -4.37 -0.02 -2.87
N GLU A 9 -3.51 0.96 -2.75
CA GLU A 9 -3.84 2.39 -2.65
C GLU A 9 -3.03 3.18 -3.68
N LEU A 10 -3.64 4.19 -4.28
CA LEU A 10 -2.95 5.13 -5.18
C LEU A 10 -3.67 6.48 -5.19
N PRO A 11 -2.98 7.61 -4.95
CA PRO A 11 -3.56 8.95 -5.10
C PRO A 11 -4.13 9.20 -6.52
N PRO A 12 -5.17 10.02 -6.64
CA PRO A 12 -5.88 10.76 -5.59
C PRO A 12 -6.89 9.90 -4.82
N HIS A 13 -7.10 8.65 -5.21
CA HIS A 13 -8.07 7.73 -4.63
C HIS A 13 -7.38 6.83 -3.59
N ASN A 14 -8.02 6.63 -2.43
CA ASN A 14 -7.46 5.81 -1.34
C ASN A 14 -6.00 6.17 -1.03
N SER A 15 -5.76 7.42 -0.68
CA SER A 15 -4.42 7.96 -0.47
C SER A 15 -4.01 7.90 1.00
N GLY A 16 -3.70 6.71 1.49
CA GLY A 16 -2.96 6.52 2.72
C GLY A 16 -1.45 6.67 2.52
N GLY A 17 -0.68 6.46 3.59
CA GLY A 17 0.79 6.52 3.51
C GLY A 17 1.37 5.52 2.51
N LEU A 18 0.76 4.34 2.39
CA LEU A 18 1.12 3.30 1.41
C LEU A 18 0.97 3.82 -0.02
N GLY A 19 -0.19 4.41 -0.35
CA GLY A 19 -0.45 4.93 -1.70
C GLY A 19 0.51 6.04 -2.10
N VAL A 20 0.80 6.97 -1.20
CA VAL A 20 1.77 8.06 -1.43
C VAL A 20 3.17 7.50 -1.64
N ALA A 21 3.60 6.51 -0.83
CA ALA A 21 4.90 5.86 -0.99
C ALA A 21 5.00 5.15 -2.35
N CYS A 22 3.97 4.38 -2.74
CA CYS A 22 3.91 3.70 -4.03
C CYS A 22 3.97 4.68 -5.21
N LEU A 23 3.24 5.81 -5.13
CA LEU A 23 3.24 6.85 -6.17
C LEU A 23 4.64 7.46 -6.36
N ASN A 24 5.32 7.83 -5.27
CA ASN A 24 6.66 8.42 -5.35
C ASN A 24 7.71 7.41 -5.83
N LEU A 25 7.60 6.16 -5.39
CA LEU A 25 8.47 5.08 -5.82
C LEU A 25 8.30 4.80 -7.32
N SER A 26 7.07 4.62 -7.80
CA SER A 26 6.80 4.36 -9.22
C SER A 26 7.28 5.52 -10.10
N LYS A 27 7.06 6.77 -9.68
CA LYS A 27 7.58 7.95 -10.38
C LYS A 27 9.10 7.95 -10.48
N SER A 28 9.79 7.54 -9.42
CA SER A 28 11.25 7.48 -9.39
C SER A 28 11.79 6.35 -10.27
N LEU A 29 11.16 5.18 -10.25
CA LEU A 29 11.52 4.04 -11.11
C LEU A 29 11.27 4.35 -12.58
N ALA A 30 10.15 5.01 -12.92
CA ALA A 30 9.86 5.43 -14.29
C ALA A 30 10.91 6.43 -14.82
N LYS A 31 11.37 7.40 -13.98
CA LYS A 31 12.47 8.30 -14.33
C LYS A 31 13.79 7.57 -14.59
N MET A 32 13.97 6.39 -14.01
CA MET A 32 15.13 5.52 -14.26
C MET A 32 14.94 4.61 -15.48
N GLY A 33 13.84 4.76 -16.23
CA GLY A 33 13.54 4.01 -17.45
C GLY A 33 12.80 2.68 -17.22
N ALA A 34 12.14 2.52 -16.07
CA ALA A 34 11.23 1.40 -15.87
C ALA A 34 9.90 1.64 -16.60
N ASP A 35 9.40 0.59 -17.25
CA ASP A 35 8.04 0.52 -17.81
C ASP A 35 7.14 -0.16 -16.77
N ILE A 36 6.15 0.57 -16.25
CA ILE A 36 5.39 0.16 -15.07
C ILE A 36 3.91 -0.01 -15.38
N ASP A 37 3.41 -1.20 -15.10
CA ASP A 37 1.98 -1.47 -14.94
C ASP A 37 1.65 -1.57 -13.46
N PHE A 38 0.82 -0.65 -12.96
CA PHE A 38 0.42 -0.58 -11.56
C PHE A 38 -1.01 -1.07 -11.40
N VAL A 39 -1.22 -2.13 -10.62
CA VAL A 39 -2.53 -2.72 -10.38
C VAL A 39 -3.10 -2.19 -9.05
N VAL A 40 -4.35 -1.73 -9.09
CA VAL A 40 -5.16 -1.38 -7.91
C VAL A 40 -6.44 -2.22 -7.86
N PRO A 41 -7.05 -2.44 -6.67
CA PRO A 41 -8.25 -3.29 -6.57
C PRO A 41 -9.54 -2.62 -7.05
N TYR A 42 -9.53 -1.34 -7.38
CA TYR A 42 -10.72 -0.55 -7.71
C TYR A 42 -10.59 0.11 -9.09
N GLU A 43 -11.72 0.51 -9.67
CA GLU A 43 -11.76 1.26 -10.93
C GLU A 43 -11.82 2.76 -10.66
N ALA A 44 -10.84 3.50 -11.17
CA ALA A 44 -10.77 4.95 -11.06
C ALA A 44 -9.93 5.54 -12.20
N GLU A 45 -10.21 6.79 -12.55
CA GLU A 45 -9.34 7.56 -13.44
C GLU A 45 -8.11 8.06 -12.66
N HIS A 46 -6.94 7.76 -13.18
CA HIS A 46 -5.67 8.25 -12.67
C HIS A 46 -4.98 9.11 -13.74
N ASN A 47 -4.77 10.37 -13.43
CA ASN A 47 -4.10 11.31 -14.35
C ASN A 47 -2.56 11.18 -14.20
N ILE A 48 -2.03 10.02 -14.59
CA ILE A 48 -0.61 9.65 -14.47
C ILE A 48 -0.10 9.26 -15.85
N ASP A 49 0.94 9.93 -16.33
CA ASP A 49 1.49 9.80 -17.67
C ASP A 49 2.74 8.90 -17.76
N TYR A 50 3.36 8.58 -16.62
CA TYR A 50 4.60 7.81 -16.57
C TYR A 50 4.42 6.31 -16.27
N MET A 51 3.21 5.87 -16.01
CA MET A 51 2.87 4.45 -15.81
C MET A 51 1.43 4.17 -16.22
N ARG A 52 1.12 2.92 -16.52
CA ARG A 52 -0.25 2.48 -16.75
C ARG A 52 -0.88 1.98 -15.47
N VAL A 53 -2.03 2.51 -15.08
CA VAL A 53 -2.79 2.05 -13.92
C VAL A 53 -3.91 1.12 -14.38
N LEU A 54 -4.01 -0.04 -13.75
CA LEU A 54 -4.93 -1.12 -14.10
C LEU A 54 -5.85 -1.42 -12.91
N ALA A 55 -7.15 -1.50 -13.17
CA ALA A 55 -8.16 -1.88 -12.18
C ALA A 55 -8.34 -3.40 -12.15
N ALA A 56 -8.14 -4.03 -11.02
CA ALA A 56 -8.37 -5.46 -10.87
C ALA A 56 -9.85 -5.82 -10.73
N THR A 57 -10.69 -4.88 -10.28
CA THR A 57 -12.14 -5.03 -10.16
C THR A 57 -12.86 -3.78 -10.64
N HIS A 58 -14.19 -3.86 -10.80
CA HIS A 58 -15.05 -2.72 -11.14
C HIS A 58 -15.65 -2.06 -9.88
N ILE A 59 -14.93 -2.06 -8.77
CA ILE A 59 -15.37 -1.44 -7.53
C ILE A 59 -15.05 0.05 -7.58
N ASP A 60 -16.02 0.92 -7.26
CA ASP A 60 -15.82 2.36 -7.18
C ASP A 60 -14.86 2.69 -6.00
N PRO A 61 -13.85 3.53 -6.19
CA PRO A 61 -12.92 3.94 -5.12
C PRO A 61 -13.59 4.73 -3.99
N LEU A 62 -14.74 5.34 -4.25
CA LEU A 62 -15.57 6.00 -3.23
C LEU A 62 -16.22 5.00 -2.26
N PHE A 63 -16.29 3.72 -2.62
CA PHE A 63 -16.54 2.66 -1.65
C PHE A 63 -15.35 2.59 -0.69
N ARG A 64 -15.37 3.46 0.27
CA ARG A 64 -14.54 3.31 1.44
C ARG A 64 -14.90 1.96 2.05
N TYR A 65 -13.99 1.02 1.94
CA TYR A 65 -13.96 -0.11 2.86
C TYR A 65 -14.21 0.47 4.24
N GLY A 66 -15.28 0.18 4.93
CA GLY A 66 -15.80 0.82 6.14
C GLY A 66 -14.76 1.32 7.15
N GLY A 67 -14.03 2.36 6.79
CA GLY A 67 -12.82 2.86 7.39
C GLY A 67 -11.54 2.58 6.60
N GLY A 68 -11.59 1.84 5.59
CA GLY A 68 -10.88 1.30 4.44
C GLY A 68 -9.48 1.65 4.14
N SER A 69 -8.57 1.58 5.04
CA SER A 69 -7.17 1.44 4.65
C SER A 69 -6.73 -0.02 4.81
N ALA A 70 -5.60 -0.38 4.16
CA ALA A 70 -4.91 -1.66 4.34
C ALA A 70 -4.61 -2.00 5.82
N TYR A 71 -4.97 -1.13 6.73
CA TYR A 71 -4.67 -1.15 8.16
C TYR A 71 -5.87 -1.49 9.04
N GLU A 72 -7.03 -1.80 8.48
CA GLU A 72 -8.20 -2.20 9.25
C GLU A 72 -8.47 -3.70 9.17
N SER A 73 -8.92 -4.27 10.28
CA SER A 73 -9.04 -5.70 10.51
C SER A 73 -10.08 -6.42 9.63
N GLU A 74 -10.03 -7.74 9.64
CA GLU A 74 -10.67 -8.79 8.86
C GLU A 74 -12.16 -8.68 8.49
N HIS A 75 -12.92 -7.77 9.06
CA HIS A 75 -14.37 -7.70 8.89
C HIS A 75 -14.83 -6.39 8.23
N ILE A 76 -14.20 -6.04 7.10
CA ILE A 76 -14.72 -4.91 6.34
C ILE A 76 -15.82 -5.41 5.43
N GLU A 77 -17.04 -5.23 5.90
CA GLU A 77 -18.22 -5.27 5.04
C GLU A 77 -18.20 -4.05 4.14
N VAL A 78 -17.92 -4.24 2.86
CA VAL A 78 -18.12 -3.21 1.84
C VAL A 78 -19.61 -2.98 1.70
N LYS A 79 -20.17 -2.01 2.42
CA LYS A 79 -21.54 -1.56 2.21
C LYS A 79 -21.58 -0.79 0.90
N ARG A 80 -22.18 -1.40 -0.11
CA ARG A 80 -22.53 -0.72 -1.35
C ARG A 80 -23.55 0.35 -1.04
N PHE A 81 -23.23 1.62 -1.28
CA PHE A 81 -24.24 2.68 -1.32
C PHE A 81 -25.21 2.35 -2.45
N GLN A 82 -26.51 2.41 -2.14
CA GLN A 82 -27.60 2.02 -3.02
C GLN A 82 -27.63 2.85 -4.30
N GLU A 83 -27.30 2.21 -5.40
CA GLU A 83 -28.15 2.25 -6.58
C GLU A 83 -28.38 0.79 -7.01
N ILE A 84 -29.50 0.28 -6.45
CA ILE A 84 -30.43 -0.68 -7.03
C ILE A 84 -29.80 -1.85 -7.81
N THR A 85 -29.74 -3.01 -7.19
CA THR A 85 -30.21 -4.33 -7.61
C THR A 85 -29.34 -5.53 -7.25
N THR A 86 -28.34 -5.48 -6.43
CA THR A 86 -27.86 -6.74 -5.78
C THR A 86 -27.01 -6.42 -4.57
N HIS A 87 -27.51 -6.72 -3.38
CA HIS A 87 -26.78 -6.67 -2.12
C HIS A 87 -25.70 -7.78 -2.07
N LYS A 88 -24.56 -7.59 -2.73
CA LYS A 88 -23.40 -8.46 -2.54
C LYS A 88 -22.43 -7.73 -1.64
N LEU A 89 -22.34 -8.17 -0.38
CA LEU A 89 -21.27 -7.77 0.53
C LEU A 89 -19.96 -8.40 0.03
N TYR A 90 -18.96 -7.59 -0.28
CA TYR A 90 -17.63 -8.06 -0.63
C TYR A 90 -16.74 -7.97 0.60
N SER A 91 -16.17 -9.08 1.01
CA SER A 91 -15.11 -9.07 2.00
C SER A 91 -13.77 -8.69 1.35
N ILE A 92 -12.80 -8.25 2.15
CA ILE A 92 -11.41 -8.05 1.67
C ILE A 92 -10.89 -9.31 0.96
N ARG A 93 -11.23 -10.49 1.48
CA ARG A 93 -10.81 -11.78 0.89
C ARG A 93 -11.43 -12.02 -0.49
N ASP A 94 -12.65 -11.57 -0.73
CA ASP A 94 -13.27 -11.69 -2.06
C ASP A 94 -12.57 -10.75 -3.06
N ILE A 95 -12.24 -9.54 -2.63
CA ILE A 95 -11.49 -8.58 -3.45
C ILE A 95 -10.09 -9.13 -3.76
N GLN A 96 -9.38 -9.71 -2.79
CA GLN A 96 -8.09 -10.34 -3.00
C GLN A 96 -8.16 -11.50 -4.02
N LYS A 97 -9.22 -12.33 -3.95
CA LYS A 97 -9.45 -13.40 -4.94
C LYS A 97 -9.66 -12.84 -6.36
N ASP A 98 -10.47 -11.78 -6.49
CA ASP A 98 -10.69 -11.14 -7.79
C ASP A 98 -9.41 -10.46 -8.30
N TYR A 99 -8.65 -9.86 -7.41
CA TYR A 99 -7.33 -9.30 -7.69
C TYR A 99 -6.36 -10.39 -8.22
N CYS A 100 -6.29 -11.54 -7.57
CA CYS A 100 -5.48 -12.68 -8.03
C CYS A 100 -5.94 -13.17 -9.41
N ARG A 101 -7.26 -13.26 -9.66
CA ARG A 101 -7.81 -13.67 -10.97
C ARG A 101 -7.47 -12.66 -12.07
N PHE A 102 -7.46 -11.37 -11.75
CA PHE A 102 -7.03 -10.33 -12.68
C PHE A 102 -5.55 -10.49 -13.04
N VAL A 103 -4.68 -10.62 -12.03
CA VAL A 103 -3.24 -10.79 -12.24
C VAL A 103 -2.95 -12.06 -13.04
N ASP A 104 -3.63 -13.16 -12.77
CA ASP A 104 -3.49 -14.41 -13.52
C ASP A 104 -3.83 -14.20 -15.00
N ARG A 105 -4.97 -13.58 -15.32
CA ARG A 105 -5.36 -13.26 -16.72
C ARG A 105 -4.38 -12.30 -17.38
N TYR A 106 -3.93 -11.27 -16.66
CA TYR A 106 -2.94 -10.33 -17.17
C TYR A 106 -1.65 -11.06 -17.59
N LEU A 107 -1.16 -11.98 -16.76
CA LEU A 107 0.08 -12.70 -16.99
C LEU A 107 0.01 -13.75 -18.11
N MET A 108 -1.21 -14.16 -18.55
CA MET A 108 -1.38 -14.98 -19.75
C MET A 108 -1.00 -14.22 -21.03
N GLU A 109 -1.17 -12.89 -21.06
CA GLU A 109 -0.95 -12.05 -22.22
C GLU A 109 0.34 -11.23 -22.13
N TYR A 110 0.72 -10.81 -20.93
CA TYR A 110 1.83 -9.91 -20.68
C TYR A 110 2.85 -10.54 -19.73
N LYS A 111 4.13 -10.41 -20.09
CA LYS A 111 5.22 -10.97 -19.29
C LYS A 111 6.11 -9.85 -18.77
N PRO A 112 5.95 -9.42 -17.51
CA PRO A 112 6.86 -8.49 -16.86
C PRO A 112 8.19 -9.17 -16.50
N ASP A 113 9.24 -8.37 -16.34
CA ASP A 113 10.55 -8.87 -15.89
C ASP A 113 10.55 -9.19 -14.39
N VAL A 114 9.69 -8.50 -13.62
CA VAL A 114 9.56 -8.64 -12.17
C VAL A 114 8.17 -8.25 -11.71
N VAL A 115 7.66 -8.94 -10.68
CA VAL A 115 6.49 -8.54 -9.91
C VAL A 115 6.95 -7.90 -8.61
N HIS A 116 6.44 -6.70 -8.31
CA HIS A 116 6.73 -5.93 -7.12
C HIS A 116 5.45 -5.76 -6.29
N ALA A 117 5.30 -6.55 -5.23
CA ALA A 117 4.10 -6.61 -4.41
C ALA A 117 4.26 -5.78 -3.13
N HIS A 118 3.28 -4.91 -2.86
CA HIS A 118 3.29 -3.98 -1.73
C HIS A 118 2.32 -4.42 -0.64
N ASP A 119 2.85 -4.80 0.51
CA ASP A 119 2.16 -5.30 1.70
C ASP A 119 1.29 -6.55 1.48
N TRP A 120 0.78 -7.12 2.55
CA TRP A 120 0.11 -8.42 2.62
C TRP A 120 -1.10 -8.58 1.69
N LEU A 121 -1.80 -7.47 1.39
CA LEU A 121 -2.98 -7.49 0.53
C LEU A 121 -2.67 -7.95 -0.90
N THR A 122 -1.42 -7.81 -1.35
CA THR A 122 -0.98 -8.12 -2.72
C THR A 122 -0.09 -9.36 -2.81
N TYR A 123 0.36 -9.90 -1.68
CA TYR A 123 1.33 -10.99 -1.69
C TYR A 123 0.82 -12.27 -2.33
N GLU A 124 -0.45 -12.62 -2.14
CA GLU A 124 -1.02 -13.83 -2.78
C GLU A 124 -0.95 -13.74 -4.31
N ALA A 125 -1.23 -12.56 -4.88
CA ALA A 125 -1.10 -12.35 -6.33
C ALA A 125 0.36 -12.39 -6.79
N GLY A 126 1.29 -11.87 -5.97
CA GLY A 126 2.73 -11.99 -6.23
C GLY A 126 3.22 -13.45 -6.20
N ILE A 127 2.77 -14.22 -5.21
CA ILE A 127 3.06 -15.66 -5.11
C ILE A 127 2.52 -16.41 -6.32
N LEU A 128 1.29 -16.11 -6.75
CA LEU A 128 0.68 -16.69 -7.95
C LEU A 128 1.55 -16.44 -9.18
N ALA A 129 1.98 -15.19 -9.39
CA ALA A 129 2.85 -14.83 -10.51
C ALA A 129 4.15 -15.65 -10.52
N LYS A 130 4.78 -15.80 -9.36
CA LYS A 130 5.99 -16.60 -9.23
C LYS A 130 5.75 -18.09 -9.46
N LYS A 131 4.71 -18.66 -8.83
CA LYS A 131 4.41 -20.10 -8.94
C LYS A 131 4.01 -20.53 -10.34
N ASN A 132 3.12 -19.78 -10.98
CA ASN A 132 2.51 -20.20 -12.24
C ASN A 132 3.33 -19.77 -13.45
N TYR A 133 4.07 -18.65 -13.37
CA TYR A 133 4.75 -18.04 -14.50
C TYR A 133 6.26 -17.92 -14.35
N GLY A 134 6.81 -18.25 -13.18
CA GLY A 134 8.26 -18.20 -12.90
C GLY A 134 8.81 -16.78 -12.87
N ILE A 135 7.96 -15.77 -12.66
CA ILE A 135 8.38 -14.36 -12.63
C ILE A 135 8.99 -14.05 -11.27
N PRO A 136 10.16 -13.38 -11.19
CA PRO A 136 10.75 -12.97 -9.93
C PRO A 136 9.82 -12.09 -9.11
N LEU A 137 9.75 -12.34 -7.79
CA LEU A 137 8.89 -11.60 -6.85
C LEU A 137 9.74 -10.76 -5.89
N VAL A 138 9.48 -9.47 -5.87
CA VAL A 138 9.94 -8.54 -4.83
C VAL A 138 8.76 -8.25 -3.89
N ALA A 139 8.92 -8.54 -2.60
CA ALA A 139 7.97 -8.15 -1.56
C ALA A 139 8.43 -6.84 -0.90
N HIS A 140 7.60 -5.80 -0.97
CA HIS A 140 7.88 -4.53 -0.32
C HIS A 140 7.03 -4.39 0.94
N VAL A 141 7.66 -4.19 2.08
CA VAL A 141 7.02 -4.13 3.39
C VAL A 141 7.00 -2.68 3.87
N HIS A 142 5.83 -2.05 3.84
CA HIS A 142 5.59 -0.71 4.37
C HIS A 142 5.23 -0.74 5.85
N ALA A 143 4.49 -1.76 6.27
CA ALA A 143 4.20 -2.07 7.68
C ALA A 143 3.82 -3.54 7.81
N THR A 144 4.22 -4.16 8.90
CA THR A 144 3.80 -5.52 9.25
C THR A 144 2.56 -5.52 10.11
N GLU A 145 1.90 -6.68 10.26
CA GLU A 145 0.80 -6.82 11.20
C GLU A 145 1.25 -6.63 12.66
N TYR A 146 2.51 -6.90 12.98
CA TYR A 146 3.07 -6.55 14.30
C TYR A 146 3.12 -5.03 14.54
N ASP A 147 3.37 -4.23 13.49
CA ASP A 147 3.31 -2.77 13.60
C ASP A 147 1.86 -2.28 13.79
N ARG A 148 0.89 -2.96 13.17
CA ARG A 148 -0.54 -2.60 13.22
C ARG A 148 -1.20 -3.06 14.50
N GLY A 149 -0.91 -4.25 14.94
CA GLY A 149 -1.52 -4.89 16.11
C GLY A 149 -0.98 -4.41 17.46
N GLY A 150 0.18 -3.75 17.47
CA GLY A 150 0.79 -3.26 18.70
C GLY A 150 0.90 -4.34 19.78
N GLU A 151 0.47 -4.03 21.01
CA GLU A 151 0.51 -4.97 22.15
C GLU A 151 -0.39 -6.20 21.97
N THR A 152 -1.43 -6.11 21.16
CA THR A 152 -2.33 -7.25 20.90
C THR A 152 -1.70 -8.32 19.99
N GLY A 153 -0.58 -7.99 19.34
CA GLY A 153 0.13 -8.89 18.45
C GLY A 153 -0.49 -9.00 17.06
N GLY A 154 -1.65 -8.41 16.81
CA GLY A 154 -2.32 -8.41 15.51
C GLY A 154 -3.06 -9.70 15.16
N ASN A 155 -3.46 -9.82 13.89
CA ASN A 155 -4.26 -10.91 13.37
C ASN A 155 -3.42 -12.10 12.89
N PRO A 156 -3.59 -13.31 13.44
CA PRO A 156 -2.81 -14.49 13.06
C PRO A 156 -2.92 -14.86 11.57
N ALA A 157 -4.09 -14.66 10.96
CA ALA A 157 -4.28 -14.96 9.54
C ALA A 157 -3.48 -14.01 8.64
N ILE A 158 -3.39 -12.73 9.01
CA ILE A 158 -2.56 -11.75 8.30
C ILE A 158 -1.08 -12.09 8.48
N HIS A 159 -0.64 -12.45 9.69
CA HIS A 159 0.73 -12.93 9.93
C HIS A 159 1.12 -14.09 9.03
N GLN A 160 0.19 -15.04 8.84
CA GLN A 160 0.44 -16.17 7.94
C GLN A 160 0.62 -15.71 6.49
N ILE A 161 -0.24 -14.81 5.99
CA ILE A 161 -0.14 -14.28 4.62
C ILE A 161 1.17 -13.51 4.44
N GLU A 162 1.52 -12.66 5.41
CA GLU A 162 2.80 -11.91 5.39
C GLU A 162 3.98 -12.89 5.35
N ARG A 163 4.01 -13.87 6.26
CA ARG A 163 5.07 -14.87 6.29
C ARG A 163 5.22 -15.63 4.98
N GLU A 164 4.12 -16.07 4.40
CA GLU A 164 4.13 -16.76 3.10
C GLU A 164 4.65 -15.85 1.99
N GLY A 165 4.18 -14.59 1.90
CA GLY A 165 4.67 -13.61 0.94
C GLY A 165 6.18 -13.39 1.03
N LEU A 166 6.68 -13.23 2.25
CA LEU A 166 8.10 -13.01 2.53
C LEU A 166 8.96 -14.26 2.21
N LEU A 167 8.45 -15.44 2.50
CA LEU A 167 9.14 -16.70 2.15
C LEU A 167 9.24 -16.90 0.65
N TRP A 168 8.18 -16.63 -0.09
CA TRP A 168 8.14 -16.80 -1.54
C TRP A 168 8.89 -15.73 -2.32
N ALA A 169 9.06 -14.53 -1.79
CA ALA A 169 9.79 -13.46 -2.45
C ALA A 169 11.24 -13.88 -2.78
N ASP A 170 11.77 -13.41 -3.89
CA ASP A 170 13.20 -13.55 -4.22
C ASP A 170 14.01 -12.50 -3.47
N LYS A 171 13.43 -11.31 -3.30
CA LYS A 171 14.00 -10.20 -2.56
C LYS A 171 12.92 -9.50 -1.75
N ILE A 172 13.29 -8.98 -0.60
CA ILE A 172 12.41 -8.21 0.27
C ILE A 172 12.99 -6.81 0.42
N ILE A 173 12.12 -5.81 0.30
CA ILE A 173 12.46 -4.42 0.59
C ILE A 173 11.70 -4.00 1.85
N ALA A 174 12.41 -3.59 2.88
CA ALA A 174 11.85 -3.01 4.09
C ALA A 174 12.03 -1.49 4.08
N VAL A 175 11.02 -0.74 4.51
CA VAL A 175 11.08 0.74 4.52
C VAL A 175 11.96 1.31 5.63
N SER A 176 12.44 0.49 6.55
CA SER A 176 13.36 0.90 7.63
C SER A 176 14.13 -0.29 8.22
N ASN A 177 15.20 0.01 8.94
CA ASN A 177 15.90 -1.01 9.72
C ASN A 177 15.01 -1.63 10.80
N THR A 178 14.13 -0.85 11.42
CA THR A 178 13.14 -1.37 12.39
C THR A 178 12.21 -2.41 11.75
N THR A 179 11.68 -2.10 10.56
CA THR A 179 10.85 -3.05 9.80
C THR A 179 11.65 -4.30 9.42
N LYS A 180 12.91 -4.15 8.97
CA LYS A 180 13.80 -5.29 8.71
C LYS A 180 13.99 -6.15 9.95
N ASP A 181 14.24 -5.55 11.10
CA ASP A 181 14.42 -6.26 12.37
C ASP A 181 13.17 -7.05 12.78
N ILE A 182 11.98 -6.49 12.58
CA ILE A 182 10.70 -7.18 12.81
C ILE A 182 10.59 -8.38 11.88
N ILE A 183 10.87 -8.23 10.60
CA ILE A 183 10.79 -9.30 9.60
C ILE A 183 11.73 -10.46 10.00
N VAL A 184 12.97 -10.16 10.37
CA VAL A 184 13.93 -11.17 10.80
C VAL A 184 13.47 -11.88 12.07
N LYS A 185 13.08 -11.10 13.10
CA LYS A 185 12.80 -11.65 14.44
C LYS A 185 11.46 -12.32 14.56
N LYS A 186 10.44 -11.85 13.84
CA LYS A 186 9.04 -12.29 13.99
C LYS A 186 8.58 -13.25 12.90
N TYR A 187 9.14 -13.13 11.69
CA TYR A 187 8.77 -13.99 10.57
C TYR A 187 9.85 -15.03 10.24
N ASP A 188 11.00 -14.99 10.94
CA ASP A 188 12.12 -15.92 10.75
C ASP A 188 12.66 -15.88 9.31
N ILE A 189 12.81 -14.70 8.75
CA ILE A 189 13.34 -14.48 7.40
C ILE A 189 14.83 -14.14 7.48
N PRO A 190 15.68 -14.76 6.65
CA PRO A 190 17.11 -14.46 6.63
C PRO A 190 17.39 -12.98 6.29
N ALA A 191 18.30 -12.34 7.03
CA ALA A 191 18.60 -10.91 6.92
C ALA A 191 19.23 -10.52 5.58
N ASP A 192 19.91 -11.44 4.90
CA ASP A 192 20.55 -11.26 3.58
C ASP A 192 19.50 -11.19 2.43
N LYS A 193 18.30 -11.72 2.67
CA LYS A 193 17.17 -11.60 1.76
C LYS A 193 16.53 -10.20 1.77
N ILE A 194 16.86 -9.36 2.78
CA ILE A 194 16.16 -8.11 3.06
C ILE A 194 17.09 -6.92 2.85
N ASP A 195 16.75 -6.05 1.91
CA ASP A 195 17.36 -4.73 1.76
C ASP A 195 16.47 -3.65 2.39
N VAL A 196 17.08 -2.54 2.79
CA VAL A 196 16.37 -1.40 3.35
C VAL A 196 16.37 -0.26 2.34
N ALA A 197 15.16 0.23 2.00
CA ALA A 197 14.98 1.41 1.18
C ALA A 197 13.97 2.34 1.86
N TYR A 198 14.44 3.48 2.38
CA TYR A 198 13.59 4.47 3.02
C TYR A 198 12.65 5.14 2.02
N ASN A 199 11.40 5.37 2.44
CA ASN A 199 10.47 6.15 1.64
C ASN A 199 10.98 7.58 1.44
N GLY A 200 10.95 8.04 0.19
CA GLY A 200 11.21 9.42 -0.17
C GLY A 200 9.91 10.14 -0.56
N PHE A 201 9.96 11.45 -0.57
CA PHE A 201 8.88 12.27 -1.12
C PHE A 201 9.47 13.48 -1.86
N THR A 202 8.70 13.99 -2.82
CA THR A 202 9.04 15.25 -3.49
C THR A 202 8.49 16.39 -2.64
N VAL A 203 9.37 17.29 -2.20
CA VAL A 203 8.95 18.53 -1.54
C VAL A 203 8.17 19.36 -2.57
N PRO A 204 6.90 19.71 -2.32
CA PRO A 204 6.17 20.60 -3.21
C PRO A 204 6.88 21.95 -3.29
N GLU A 205 6.91 22.57 -4.48
CA GLU A 205 7.35 23.94 -4.61
C GLU A 205 6.35 24.85 -3.86
N ASN A 206 6.85 25.92 -3.26
CA ASN A 206 6.18 26.69 -2.20
C ASN A 206 4.78 27.27 -2.52
N ASP A 207 4.31 27.20 -3.75
CA ASP A 207 3.05 27.84 -4.19
C ASP A 207 1.79 26.99 -3.97
N ASP A 208 1.93 25.71 -3.57
CA ASP A 208 0.80 24.80 -3.43
C ASP A 208 0.19 24.74 -2.01
N TYR A 209 0.73 25.51 -1.07
CA TYR A 209 0.21 25.53 0.30
C TYR A 209 -0.87 26.61 0.47
N HIS A 210 -2.12 26.21 0.38
CA HIS A 210 -3.23 27.02 0.88
C HIS A 210 -3.32 26.91 2.40
N PHE A 211 -2.83 27.91 3.10
CA PHE A 211 -3.00 28.01 4.54
C PHE A 211 -4.44 28.44 4.87
N ASP A 212 -5.18 27.61 5.62
CA ASP A 212 -6.34 28.12 6.34
C ASP A 212 -5.84 29.11 7.41
N GLY A 213 -6.10 30.40 7.14
CA GLY A 213 -5.51 31.51 7.89
C GLY A 213 -5.78 31.49 9.39
N SER A 214 -6.88 30.88 9.86
CA SER A 214 -7.31 30.96 11.25
C SER A 214 -6.45 30.11 12.20
N SER A 215 -6.24 28.84 11.88
CA SER A 215 -5.44 27.92 12.71
C SER A 215 -3.96 28.32 12.70
N TYR A 216 -3.45 28.73 11.55
CA TYR A 216 -2.06 29.18 11.42
C TYR A 216 -1.81 30.47 12.22
N GLN A 217 -2.70 31.47 12.14
CA GLN A 217 -2.60 32.71 12.91
C GLN A 217 -2.63 32.47 14.42
N TYR A 218 -3.46 31.51 14.87
CA TYR A 218 -3.49 31.14 16.29
C TYR A 218 -2.12 30.59 16.75
N LEU A 219 -1.53 29.67 15.99
CA LEU A 219 -0.22 29.09 16.32
C LEU A 219 0.90 30.16 16.27
N GLU A 220 0.88 31.04 15.27
CA GLU A 220 1.82 32.16 15.20
C GLU A 220 1.71 33.10 16.42
N ASN A 221 0.50 33.41 16.86
CA ASN A 221 0.27 34.25 18.03
C ASN A 221 0.81 33.59 19.30
N LEU A 222 0.67 32.27 19.45
CA LEU A 222 1.28 31.54 20.55
C LEU A 222 2.82 31.66 20.52
N LYS A 223 3.44 31.49 19.35
CA LYS A 223 4.90 31.66 19.20
C LYS A 223 5.36 33.08 19.51
N LYS A 224 4.64 34.12 19.04
CA LYS A 224 4.92 35.53 19.36
C LYS A 224 4.82 35.83 20.86
N ARG A 225 4.00 35.09 21.60
CA ARG A 225 3.85 35.19 23.06
C ARG A 225 4.88 34.36 23.85
N GLY A 226 5.86 33.76 23.18
CA GLY A 226 6.95 32.98 23.78
C GLY A 226 6.61 31.52 24.07
N TYR A 227 5.50 30.98 23.57
CA TYR A 227 5.18 29.56 23.70
C TYR A 227 5.97 28.72 22.69
N THR A 228 6.45 27.57 23.12
CA THR A 228 6.94 26.52 22.25
C THR A 228 5.75 25.70 21.75
N VAL A 229 5.54 25.65 20.44
CA VAL A 229 4.46 24.87 19.84
C VAL A 229 5.02 23.52 19.44
N VAL A 230 4.45 22.45 20.00
CA VAL A 230 4.72 21.05 19.63
C VAL A 230 3.47 20.51 18.98
N SER A 231 3.60 20.01 17.74
CA SER A 231 2.48 19.47 16.96
C SER A 231 2.68 17.98 16.71
N THR A 232 1.61 17.21 16.87
CA THR A 232 1.54 15.81 16.43
C THR A 232 0.45 15.69 15.38
N VAL A 233 0.79 15.13 14.23
CA VAL A 233 -0.16 14.89 13.13
C VAL A 233 -0.23 13.41 12.87
N GLY A 234 -1.43 12.82 12.99
CA GLY A 234 -1.61 11.39 12.78
C GLY A 234 -3.06 10.94 12.93
N ARG A 235 -3.31 9.68 12.61
CA ARG A 235 -4.60 9.06 12.91
C ARG A 235 -4.64 8.68 14.39
N PHE A 236 -5.83 8.79 15.00
CA PHE A 236 -6.06 8.27 16.35
C PHE A 236 -6.28 6.74 16.27
N THR A 237 -5.20 5.99 16.42
CA THR A 237 -5.20 4.52 16.39
C THR A 237 -4.22 3.99 17.43
N LEU A 238 -4.42 2.75 17.91
CA LEU A 238 -3.49 2.08 18.83
C LEU A 238 -2.05 2.06 18.29
N GLN A 239 -1.87 1.97 16.97
CA GLN A 239 -0.57 2.01 16.31
C GLN A 239 0.18 3.34 16.51
N LYS A 240 -0.53 4.44 16.72
CA LYS A 240 0.04 5.80 16.79
C LYS A 240 0.14 6.35 18.22
N GLY A 241 -0.43 5.67 19.19
CA GLY A 241 -0.46 6.05 20.61
C GLY A 241 -1.70 6.84 21.01
#